data_8f4680e8efd8a893645857c3c66402d0
#
_entry.id   8f4680e8efd8a893645857c3c66402d0
#
_cell.length_a   1.000
_cell.length_b   1.000
_cell.length_c   1.000
_cell.angle_alpha   90.00
_cell.angle_beta   90.00
_cell.angle_gamma   90.00
#
_symmetry.space_group_name_H-M   'P 1'
#
loop_
_entity.id
_entity.type
_entity.pdbx_description
1 polymer ?
#
loop_
_entity_poly.entity_id
_entity_poly.type
_entity_poly.pdbx_seq_one_letter_code
_entity_poly.pdbx_strand_id
1 'polypeptide(L)'
;KGLGFLHGLVSVGFDYLRFDGFLRQNDSPSAYSSDNYMLSAKWSGRPVDWFNFTYELNWDKDKMVLKNLGFDSSSTNLAQNLTFNFQPLKSWFIKLHGEHYRNQIADHQHKNLTLADASTSYGFRNGMELSLTALNLFNQRTYGYTVYSGLTSTSKEYQLRGRTIQMSIFFHF
;
A
#
# COMPACT_ATOMS: atom_id res chain seq x y z
N LYS A 1 15.30 12.92 -9.54
CA LYS A 1 15.45 14.07 -10.45
C LYS A 1 14.17 14.90 -10.39
N GLY A 2 14.26 16.21 -10.15
CA GLY A 2 13.08 17.08 -10.09
C GLY A 2 12.42 17.22 -11.46
N LEU A 3 11.10 17.09 -11.51
CA LEU A 3 10.31 17.34 -12.71
C LEU A 3 9.89 18.82 -12.68
N GLY A 4 10.67 19.69 -13.36
CA GLY A 4 10.54 21.15 -13.25
C GLY A 4 9.13 21.70 -13.51
N PHE A 5 8.37 21.10 -14.43
CA PHE A 5 7.02 21.56 -14.76
C PHE A 5 5.94 21.13 -13.73
N LEU A 6 6.23 20.12 -12.90
CA LEU A 6 5.31 19.63 -11.85
C LEU A 6 5.77 20.04 -10.45
N HIS A 7 6.86 20.80 -10.32
CA HIS A 7 7.49 21.09 -9.03
C HIS A 7 7.52 19.86 -8.12
N GLY A 8 8.00 18.73 -8.67
CA GLY A 8 7.87 17.41 -8.07
C GLY A 8 9.18 16.67 -7.93
N LEU A 9 9.15 15.63 -7.10
CA LEU A 9 10.23 14.70 -6.85
C LEU A 9 9.79 13.27 -7.21
N VAL A 10 10.63 12.56 -7.96
CA VAL A 10 10.47 11.13 -8.23
C VAL A 10 11.64 10.39 -7.62
N SER A 11 11.37 9.34 -6.87
CA SER A 11 12.35 8.37 -6.41
C SER A 11 11.94 6.96 -6.86
N VAL A 12 12.91 6.16 -7.24
CA VAL A 12 12.72 4.76 -7.61
C VAL A 12 13.83 3.96 -6.94
N GLY A 13 13.45 2.88 -6.28
CA GLY A 13 14.33 1.91 -5.65
C GLY A 13 14.09 0.52 -6.24
N PHE A 14 15.16 -0.23 -6.41
CA PHE A 14 15.09 -1.64 -6.77
C PHE A 14 16.06 -2.41 -5.89
N ASP A 15 15.54 -3.46 -5.23
CA ASP A 15 16.33 -4.35 -4.40
C ASP A 15 16.17 -5.78 -4.90
N TYR A 16 17.27 -6.51 -4.90
CA TYR A 16 17.31 -7.92 -5.20
C TYR A 16 18.06 -8.65 -4.10
N LEU A 17 17.43 -9.68 -3.55
CA LEU A 17 18.01 -10.53 -2.54
C LEU A 17 17.91 -11.98 -2.99
N ARG A 18 19.02 -12.72 -2.83
CA ARG A 18 19.06 -14.16 -3.08
C ARG A 18 19.57 -14.88 -1.85
N PHE A 19 18.87 -15.93 -1.49
CA PHE A 19 19.26 -16.85 -0.43
C PHE A 19 19.35 -18.26 -0.99
N ASP A 20 20.48 -18.90 -0.76
CA ASP A 20 20.67 -20.33 -1.03
C ASP A 20 20.86 -21.04 0.32
N GLY A 21 20.24 -22.19 0.49
CA GLY A 21 20.29 -22.93 1.74
C GLY A 21 19.81 -24.38 1.60
N PHE A 22 19.67 -25.04 2.74
CA PHE A 22 19.17 -26.40 2.83
C PHE A 22 17.97 -26.45 3.77
N LEU A 23 16.92 -27.13 3.32
CA LEU A 23 15.79 -27.52 4.15
C LEU A 23 15.93 -29.01 4.46
N ARG A 24 15.70 -29.39 5.71
CA ARG A 24 15.66 -30.79 6.08
C ARG A 24 14.22 -31.29 6.13
N GLN A 25 13.88 -32.21 5.27
CA GLN A 25 12.57 -32.82 5.21
C GLN A 25 12.74 -34.35 5.25
N ASN A 26 12.06 -35.01 6.20
CA ASN A 26 12.13 -36.45 6.40
C ASN A 26 13.58 -36.95 6.44
N ASP A 27 14.42 -36.30 7.24
CA ASP A 27 15.85 -36.56 7.41
C ASP A 27 16.74 -36.40 6.17
N SER A 28 16.21 -35.97 5.05
CA SER A 28 16.95 -35.67 3.83
C SER A 28 17.13 -34.18 3.62
N PRO A 29 18.38 -33.70 3.41
CA PRO A 29 18.62 -32.30 3.07
C PRO A 29 18.22 -32.04 1.62
N SER A 30 17.38 -31.01 1.41
CA SER A 30 17.03 -30.52 0.08
C SER A 30 17.56 -29.10 -0.09
N ALA A 31 18.33 -28.86 -1.12
CA ALA A 31 18.83 -27.55 -1.46
C ALA A 31 17.70 -26.67 -2.00
N TYR A 32 17.61 -25.44 -1.51
CA TYR A 32 16.69 -24.44 -2.02
C TYR A 32 17.42 -23.16 -2.42
N SER A 33 16.83 -22.44 -3.34
CA SER A 33 17.16 -21.05 -3.63
C SER A 33 15.89 -20.19 -3.55
N SER A 34 16.03 -19.01 -2.96
CA SER A 34 14.97 -18.01 -2.88
C SER A 34 15.47 -16.71 -3.48
N ASP A 35 14.75 -16.21 -4.47
CA ASP A 35 14.99 -14.91 -5.10
C ASP A 35 13.85 -13.96 -4.71
N ASN A 36 14.21 -12.80 -4.17
CA ASN A 36 13.27 -11.74 -3.81
C ASN A 36 13.60 -10.48 -4.61
N TYR A 37 12.61 -9.96 -5.32
CA TYR A 37 12.69 -8.74 -6.11
C TYR A 37 11.72 -7.72 -5.52
N MET A 38 12.22 -6.52 -5.20
CA MET A 38 11.43 -5.42 -4.68
C MET A 38 11.63 -4.19 -5.56
N LEU A 39 10.54 -3.61 -6.03
CA LEU A 39 10.52 -2.35 -6.74
C LEU A 39 9.68 -1.36 -5.94
N SER A 40 10.26 -0.23 -5.60
CA SER A 40 9.56 0.89 -4.99
C SER A 40 9.63 2.12 -5.89
N ALA A 41 8.54 2.84 -6.00
CA ALA A 41 8.49 4.13 -6.67
C ALA A 41 7.65 5.11 -5.87
N LYS A 42 8.14 6.33 -5.74
CA LYS A 42 7.42 7.43 -5.12
C LYS A 42 7.49 8.66 -6.02
N TRP A 43 6.33 9.24 -6.26
CA TRP A 43 6.21 10.50 -6.97
C TRP A 43 5.38 11.46 -6.14
N SER A 44 5.97 12.60 -5.79
CA SER A 44 5.28 13.69 -5.10
C SER A 44 5.46 14.98 -5.87
N GLY A 45 4.43 15.80 -5.90
CA GLY A 45 4.46 17.06 -6.62
C GLY A 45 3.49 18.09 -6.05
N ARG A 46 3.82 19.34 -6.33
CA ARG A 46 2.99 20.52 -6.03
C ARG A 46 2.90 21.40 -7.28
N PRO A 47 2.02 21.02 -8.23
CA PRO A 47 1.92 21.76 -9.51
C PRO A 47 1.38 23.17 -9.34
N VAL A 48 0.56 23.41 -8.30
CA VAL A 48 0.03 24.73 -7.93
C VAL A 48 -0.01 24.87 -6.41
N ASP A 49 -0.09 26.10 -5.91
CA ASP A 49 0.03 26.39 -4.48
C ASP A 49 -1.07 25.77 -3.61
N TRP A 50 -2.24 25.57 -4.16
CA TRP A 50 -3.39 25.02 -3.46
C TRP A 50 -3.55 23.50 -3.62
N PHE A 51 -2.65 22.81 -4.37
CA PHE A 51 -2.74 21.38 -4.64
C PHE A 51 -1.39 20.70 -4.57
N ASN A 52 -1.32 19.59 -3.85
CA ASN A 52 -0.21 18.65 -3.90
C ASN A 52 -0.70 17.21 -3.94
N PHE A 53 0.14 16.33 -4.43
CA PHE A 53 -0.12 14.91 -4.49
C PHE A 53 1.10 14.09 -4.12
N THR A 54 0.85 12.86 -3.68
CA THR A 54 1.86 11.81 -3.50
C THR A 54 1.29 10.49 -4.02
N TYR A 55 2.05 9.85 -4.89
CA TYR A 55 1.79 8.49 -5.34
C TYR A 55 2.96 7.60 -4.91
N GLU A 56 2.65 6.45 -4.34
CA GLU A 56 3.62 5.44 -3.93
C GLU A 56 3.21 4.09 -4.51
N LEU A 57 4.20 3.37 -5.04
CA LEU A 57 4.05 2.03 -5.58
C LEU A 57 5.11 1.14 -4.95
N ASN A 58 4.69 -0.02 -4.44
CA ASN A 58 5.57 -1.09 -4.01
C ASN A 58 5.13 -2.38 -4.70
N TRP A 59 6.08 -3.01 -5.35
CA TRP A 59 5.89 -4.29 -6.01
C TRP A 59 6.94 -5.26 -5.53
N ASP A 60 6.50 -6.44 -5.11
CA ASP A 60 7.37 -7.51 -4.66
C ASP A 60 7.07 -8.79 -5.43
N LYS A 61 8.13 -9.51 -5.74
CA LYS A 61 8.06 -10.85 -6.30
C LYS A 61 9.06 -11.75 -5.59
N ASP A 62 8.51 -12.79 -4.97
CA ASP A 62 9.27 -13.86 -4.36
C ASP A 62 9.24 -15.09 -5.27
N LYS A 63 10.36 -15.72 -5.44
CA LYS A 63 10.48 -17.01 -6.13
C LYS A 63 11.30 -17.97 -5.30
N MET A 64 10.77 -19.15 -5.04
CA MET A 64 11.47 -20.21 -4.33
C MET A 64 11.51 -21.49 -5.16
N VAL A 65 12.69 -22.08 -5.27
CA VAL A 65 12.93 -23.31 -6.02
C VAL A 65 13.60 -24.34 -5.10
N LEU A 66 13.00 -25.54 -4.99
CA LEU A 66 13.61 -26.70 -4.37
C LEU A 66 14.10 -27.66 -5.47
N LYS A 67 15.40 -27.65 -5.71
CA LYS A 67 16.02 -28.34 -6.85
C LYS A 67 15.77 -29.84 -6.85
N ASN A 68 15.77 -30.46 -5.67
CA ASN A 68 15.70 -31.94 -5.55
C ASN A 68 14.26 -32.48 -5.55
N LEU A 69 13.25 -31.59 -5.37
CA LEU A 69 11.86 -32.00 -5.27
C LEU A 69 11.01 -31.51 -6.47
N GLY A 70 11.63 -30.81 -7.44
CA GLY A 70 10.90 -30.23 -8.57
C GLY A 70 9.82 -29.23 -8.16
N PHE A 71 9.96 -28.62 -6.97
CA PHE A 71 9.01 -27.64 -6.46
C PHE A 71 9.47 -26.24 -6.81
N ASP A 72 8.59 -25.49 -7.48
CA ASP A 72 8.75 -24.08 -7.80
C ASP A 72 7.52 -23.33 -7.29
N SER A 73 7.74 -22.33 -6.48
CA SER A 73 6.67 -21.47 -5.95
C SER A 73 7.03 -20.00 -6.19
N SER A 74 6.08 -19.21 -6.62
CA SER A 74 6.27 -17.77 -6.73
C SER A 74 5.06 -17.02 -6.19
N SER A 75 5.32 -15.87 -5.57
CA SER A 75 4.27 -14.94 -5.18
C SER A 75 4.56 -13.54 -5.72
N THR A 76 3.52 -12.81 -6.02
CA THR A 76 3.62 -11.44 -6.51
C THR A 76 2.59 -10.56 -5.80
N ASN A 77 3.05 -9.46 -5.22
CA ASN A 77 2.21 -8.50 -4.53
C ASN A 77 2.44 -7.10 -5.09
N LEU A 78 1.40 -6.30 -5.10
CA LEU A 78 1.42 -4.92 -5.52
C LEU A 78 0.64 -4.08 -4.51
N ALA A 79 1.26 -3.02 -4.00
CA ALA A 79 0.61 -2.00 -3.18
C ALA A 79 0.78 -0.63 -3.84
N GLN A 80 -0.30 0.12 -3.94
CA GLN A 80 -0.32 1.47 -4.50
C GLN A 80 -1.07 2.39 -3.55
N ASN A 81 -0.49 3.55 -3.26
CA ASN A 81 -1.09 4.58 -2.42
C ASN A 81 -1.10 5.90 -3.18
N LEU A 82 -2.23 6.58 -3.16
CA LEU A 82 -2.41 7.88 -3.80
C LEU A 82 -3.05 8.84 -2.82
N THR A 83 -2.38 9.96 -2.58
CA THR A 83 -2.87 11.03 -1.72
C THR A 83 -2.95 12.32 -2.52
N PHE A 84 -4.10 12.99 -2.45
CA PHE A 84 -4.31 14.34 -2.94
C PHE A 84 -4.63 15.24 -1.77
N ASN A 85 -3.98 16.39 -1.71
CA ASN A 85 -4.26 17.45 -0.74
C ASN A 85 -4.57 18.73 -1.49
N PHE A 86 -5.70 19.34 -1.14
CA PHE A 86 -6.18 20.58 -1.70
C PHE A 86 -6.34 21.61 -0.59
N GLN A 87 -5.90 22.82 -0.83
CA GLN A 87 -6.08 23.97 0.05
C GLN A 87 -6.56 25.17 -0.77
N PRO A 88 -7.82 25.14 -1.28
CA PRO A 88 -8.33 26.19 -2.16
C PRO A 88 -8.44 27.55 -1.46
N LEU A 89 -8.60 27.55 -0.13
CA LEU A 89 -8.58 28.72 0.73
C LEU A 89 -7.64 28.47 1.91
N LYS A 90 -7.10 29.53 2.52
CA LYS A 90 -6.23 29.40 3.71
C LYS A 90 -6.90 28.66 4.87
N SER A 91 -8.21 28.75 4.98
CA SER A 91 -9.02 28.12 6.02
C SER A 91 -9.66 26.80 5.62
N TRP A 92 -9.49 26.34 4.37
CA TRP A 92 -10.16 25.13 3.88
C TRP A 92 -9.16 24.13 3.36
N PHE A 93 -9.11 22.96 4.00
CA PHE A 93 -8.26 21.84 3.64
C PHE A 93 -9.12 20.63 3.25
N ILE A 94 -8.74 19.94 2.16
CA ILE A 94 -9.37 18.70 1.68
C ILE A 94 -8.27 17.70 1.42
N LYS A 95 -8.44 16.47 1.91
CA LYS A 95 -7.55 15.33 1.63
C LYS A 95 -8.36 14.18 1.07
N LEU A 96 -7.89 13.61 -0.04
CA LEU A 96 -8.36 12.36 -0.58
C LEU A 96 -7.21 11.35 -0.52
N HIS A 97 -7.50 10.14 -0.06
CA HIS A 97 -6.52 9.07 0.04
C HIS A 97 -7.11 7.80 -0.55
N GLY A 98 -6.35 7.12 -1.38
CA GLY A 98 -6.71 5.86 -1.99
C GLY A 98 -5.60 4.84 -1.86
N GLU A 99 -5.96 3.61 -1.57
CA GLU A 99 -5.06 2.47 -1.48
C GLU A 99 -5.57 1.36 -2.40
N HIS A 100 -4.65 0.75 -3.13
CA HIS A 100 -4.95 -0.44 -3.91
C HIS A 100 -3.91 -1.52 -3.64
N TYR A 101 -4.39 -2.70 -3.27
CA TYR A 101 -3.59 -3.89 -3.03
C TYR A 101 -4.01 -5.00 -3.97
N ARG A 102 -3.04 -5.63 -4.61
CA ARG A 102 -3.22 -6.86 -5.37
C ARG A 102 -2.27 -7.91 -4.81
N ASN A 103 -2.79 -8.82 -4.01
CA ASN A 103 -2.02 -9.85 -3.34
C ASN A 103 -2.29 -11.22 -3.97
N GLN A 104 -1.25 -11.97 -4.21
CA GLN A 104 -1.40 -13.38 -4.59
C GLN A 104 -1.82 -14.18 -3.35
N ILE A 105 -2.88 -14.97 -3.47
CA ILE A 105 -3.42 -15.80 -2.37
C ILE A 105 -3.23 -17.30 -2.62
N ALA A 106 -3.05 -17.71 -3.87
CA ALA A 106 -2.71 -19.05 -4.29
C ALA A 106 -2.05 -18.98 -5.68
N ASP A 107 -1.60 -20.10 -6.21
CA ASP A 107 -1.08 -20.16 -7.57
C ASP A 107 -2.08 -19.58 -8.56
N HIS A 108 -1.64 -18.56 -9.32
CA HIS A 108 -2.43 -17.84 -10.31
C HIS A 108 -3.70 -17.14 -9.78
N GLN A 109 -3.93 -17.11 -8.46
CA GLN A 109 -5.06 -16.45 -7.86
C GLN A 109 -4.64 -15.17 -7.12
N HIS A 110 -5.31 -14.07 -7.41
CA HIS A 110 -5.05 -12.79 -6.78
C HIS A 110 -6.32 -12.25 -6.10
N LYS A 111 -6.14 -11.62 -4.95
CA LYS A 111 -7.19 -10.86 -4.27
C LYS A 111 -6.86 -9.38 -4.37
N ASN A 112 -7.81 -8.61 -4.86
CA ASN A 112 -7.70 -7.16 -4.95
C ASN A 112 -8.46 -6.54 -3.77
N LEU A 113 -7.88 -5.49 -3.21
CA LEU A 113 -8.52 -4.61 -2.23
C LEU A 113 -8.30 -3.17 -2.68
N THR A 114 -9.36 -2.39 -2.68
CA THR A 114 -9.28 -0.94 -2.90
C THR A 114 -9.98 -0.23 -1.75
N LEU A 115 -9.27 0.66 -1.08
CA LEU A 115 -9.78 1.52 -0.03
C LEU A 115 -9.72 2.97 -0.50
N ALA A 116 -10.65 3.77 -0.05
CA ALA A 116 -10.61 5.21 -0.28
C ALA A 116 -11.17 5.95 0.93
N ASP A 117 -10.49 7.01 1.30
CA ASP A 117 -10.84 7.89 2.40
C ASP A 117 -10.90 9.34 1.90
N ALA A 118 -11.77 10.13 2.48
CA ALA A 118 -11.86 11.55 2.23
C ALA A 118 -11.99 12.31 3.54
N SER A 119 -11.31 13.42 3.67
CA SER A 119 -11.48 14.32 4.80
C SER A 119 -11.46 15.76 4.35
N THR A 120 -12.18 16.61 5.08
CA THR A 120 -12.15 18.05 4.89
C THR A 120 -12.21 18.75 6.24
N SER A 121 -11.48 19.85 6.38
CA SER A 121 -11.57 20.73 7.52
C SER A 121 -11.70 22.19 7.09
N TYR A 122 -12.50 22.92 7.83
CA TYR A 122 -12.74 24.34 7.60
C TYR A 122 -12.63 25.14 8.90
N GLY A 123 -11.69 26.07 8.92
CA GLY A 123 -11.48 27.00 10.03
C GLY A 123 -12.30 28.27 9.86
N PHE A 124 -13.12 28.58 10.83
CA PHE A 124 -13.93 29.81 10.90
C PHE A 124 -13.16 30.95 11.56
N ARG A 125 -13.56 32.17 11.27
CA ARG A 125 -12.90 33.37 11.84
C ARG A 125 -13.01 33.51 13.36
N ASN A 126 -14.00 32.85 13.98
CA ASN A 126 -14.22 32.84 15.42
C ASN A 126 -13.39 31.81 16.20
N GLY A 127 -12.36 31.19 15.58
CA GLY A 127 -11.53 30.18 16.22
C GLY A 127 -12.16 28.79 16.26
N MET A 128 -13.30 28.58 15.61
CA MET A 128 -13.91 27.27 15.46
C MET A 128 -13.35 26.55 14.21
N GLU A 129 -13.11 25.24 14.31
CA GLU A 129 -12.80 24.38 13.16
C GLU A 129 -13.81 23.23 13.09
N LEU A 130 -14.37 23.02 11.90
CA LEU A 130 -15.22 21.88 11.58
C LEU A 130 -14.42 20.89 10.72
N SER A 131 -14.37 19.65 11.15
CA SER A 131 -13.74 18.55 10.40
C SER A 131 -14.76 17.47 10.09
N LEU A 132 -14.77 16.99 8.85
CA LEU A 132 -15.55 15.85 8.38
C LEU A 132 -14.61 14.83 7.76
N THR A 133 -14.73 13.56 8.18
CA THR A 133 -13.92 12.45 7.67
C THR A 133 -14.82 11.30 7.28
N ALA A 134 -14.65 10.79 6.07
CA ALA A 134 -15.29 9.59 5.57
C ALA A 134 -14.23 8.54 5.27
N LEU A 135 -14.29 7.43 5.98
CA LEU A 135 -13.35 6.30 5.86
C LEU A 135 -14.00 5.14 5.14
N ASN A 136 -13.19 4.42 4.38
CA ASN A 136 -13.58 3.22 3.64
C ASN A 136 -14.81 3.47 2.75
N LEU A 137 -14.72 4.45 1.86
CA LEU A 137 -15.81 4.88 0.98
C LEU A 137 -16.40 3.73 0.15
N PHE A 138 -15.60 2.74 -0.22
CA PHE A 138 -16.03 1.55 -0.95
C PHE A 138 -16.66 0.48 -0.07
N ASN A 139 -16.72 0.69 1.26
CA ASN A 139 -17.30 -0.23 2.24
C ASN A 139 -16.73 -1.64 2.15
N GLN A 140 -15.43 -1.76 1.96
CA GLN A 140 -14.74 -3.05 1.98
C GLN A 140 -14.83 -3.69 3.37
N ARG A 141 -15.12 -4.98 3.44
CA ARG A 141 -15.35 -5.69 4.70
C ARG A 141 -14.27 -6.67 5.07
N THR A 142 -13.48 -7.11 4.10
CA THR A 142 -12.45 -8.12 4.30
C THR A 142 -11.17 -7.74 3.60
N TYR A 143 -10.04 -8.05 4.25
CA TYR A 143 -8.70 -8.00 3.67
C TYR A 143 -8.02 -9.33 3.87
N GLY A 144 -7.49 -9.91 2.81
CA GLY A 144 -6.79 -11.18 2.90
C GLY A 144 -5.49 -11.15 2.11
N TYR A 145 -4.48 -11.82 2.64
CA TYR A 145 -3.21 -12.06 1.97
C TYR A 145 -2.64 -13.42 2.38
N THR A 146 -1.72 -13.93 1.57
CA THR A 146 -0.99 -15.16 1.86
C THR A 146 0.50 -14.84 1.96
N VAL A 147 1.13 -15.35 2.99
CA VAL A 147 2.58 -15.30 3.15
C VAL A 147 3.13 -16.68 2.82
N TYR A 148 4.08 -16.72 1.91
CA TYR A 148 4.83 -17.92 1.58
C TYR A 148 6.15 -17.91 2.35
N SER A 149 6.44 -19.00 3.05
CA SER A 149 7.69 -19.17 3.79
C SER A 149 8.16 -20.61 3.61
N GLY A 150 9.15 -20.79 2.76
CA GLY A 150 9.63 -22.11 2.40
C GLY A 150 8.51 -22.97 1.78
N LEU A 151 8.29 -24.17 2.34
CA LEU A 151 7.24 -25.09 1.91
C LEU A 151 5.86 -24.79 2.50
N THR A 152 5.74 -23.73 3.29
CA THR A 152 4.49 -23.39 3.97
C THR A 152 3.88 -22.12 3.38
N SER A 153 2.56 -22.14 3.26
CA SER A 153 1.79 -20.93 2.99
C SER A 153 0.83 -20.68 4.14
N THR A 154 0.75 -19.44 4.58
CA THR A 154 -0.17 -19.01 5.64
C THR A 154 -1.09 -17.94 5.08
N SER A 155 -2.36 -18.28 4.92
CA SER A 155 -3.39 -17.31 4.52
C SER A 155 -3.97 -16.64 5.76
N LYS A 156 -4.07 -15.31 5.72
CA LYS A 156 -4.66 -14.50 6.76
C LYS A 156 -5.80 -13.68 6.18
N GLU A 157 -6.92 -13.65 6.90
CA GLU A 157 -8.05 -12.81 6.56
C GLU A 157 -8.43 -11.96 7.78
N TYR A 158 -8.62 -10.67 7.55
CA TYR A 158 -9.02 -9.69 8.56
C TYR A 158 -10.36 -9.10 8.18
N GLN A 159 -11.20 -8.90 9.20
CA GLN A 159 -12.40 -8.09 9.03
C GLN A 159 -12.05 -6.62 9.15
N LEU A 160 -12.43 -5.85 8.15
CA LEU A 160 -12.25 -4.41 8.13
C LEU A 160 -13.48 -3.71 8.69
N ARG A 161 -13.24 -2.58 9.36
CA ARG A 161 -14.33 -1.67 9.72
C ARG A 161 -14.98 -1.15 8.43
N GLY A 162 -16.29 -1.26 8.34
CA GLY A 162 -17.03 -0.74 7.20
C GLY A 162 -16.96 0.78 7.10
N ARG A 163 -17.63 1.34 6.11
CA ARG A 163 -17.72 2.79 5.89
C ARG A 163 -18.08 3.50 7.19
N THR A 164 -17.32 4.54 7.51
CA THR A 164 -17.50 5.34 8.71
C THR A 164 -17.46 6.81 8.34
N ILE A 165 -18.40 7.59 8.84
CA ILE A 165 -18.41 9.06 8.71
C ILE A 165 -18.26 9.62 10.11
N GLN A 166 -17.34 10.55 10.28
CA GLN A 166 -17.05 11.22 11.54
C GLN A 166 -17.09 12.73 11.33
N MET A 167 -17.68 13.44 12.26
CA MET A 167 -17.67 14.90 12.32
C MET A 167 -17.07 15.33 13.66
N SER A 168 -16.20 16.31 13.62
CA SER A 168 -15.55 16.89 14.80
C SER A 168 -15.61 18.40 14.73
N ILE A 169 -15.84 19.03 15.87
CA ILE A 169 -15.81 20.48 16.04
C ILE A 169 -14.75 20.80 17.09
N PHE A 170 -13.80 21.66 16.75
CA PHE A 170 -12.76 22.13 17.64
C PHE A 170 -12.96 23.62 17.93
N PHE A 171 -12.71 24.03 19.14
CA PHE A 171 -12.74 25.42 19.57
C PHE A 171 -11.33 25.80 20.06
N HIS A 172 -10.81 26.90 19.50
CA HIS A 172 -9.55 27.49 19.95
C HIS A 172 -9.89 28.74 20.75
N PHE A 173 -9.53 28.71 22.04
CA PHE A 173 -9.75 29.80 22.97
C PHE A 173 -8.51 30.69 23.10
#